data_cd3d39d29fa794f737010bafbfb27c8c
#
_entry.id   cd3d39d29fa794f737010bafbfb27c8c
#
_cell.length_a   1.000
_cell.length_b   1.000
_cell.length_c   1.000
_cell.angle_alpha   90.00
_cell.angle_beta   90.00
_cell.angle_gamma   90.00
#
_symmetry.space_group_name_H-M   'P 1'
#
loop_
_entity.id
_entity.type
_entity.pdbx_description
1 polymer ?
#
loop_
_entity_poly.entity_id
_entity_poly.type
_entity_poly.pdbx_seq_one_letter_code
_entity_poly.pdbx_strand_id
1 'polypeptide(L)'
;MATISSRVAPSSKARKPAEQEHSHFSNDAPVQHGGFGKTLRIFWNMLFNKPRSTGPVGKILVQPLTREQLLAAPDHSVFRLGHSTVLLKMRGKFWVTDPVFAERASPFSWAGPKRFHQPPISLEALPDLEAVILSHNHYDHLDRRAVVQLAAKTRYFLAPLGVG
;
A
#
# COMPACT_ATOMS: atom_id res chain seq x y z
N MET A 1 26.33 35.90 2.80
CA MET A 1 26.84 34.61 2.30
C MET A 1 26.88 33.65 3.49
N ALA A 2 25.93 32.75 3.61
CA ALA A 2 25.88 31.74 4.65
C ALA A 2 26.23 30.39 4.01
N THR A 3 27.37 29.85 4.44
CA THR A 3 27.92 28.57 3.96
C THR A 3 27.20 27.44 4.71
N ILE A 4 26.36 26.69 4.02
CA ILE A 4 25.72 25.47 4.56
C ILE A 4 26.71 24.33 4.40
N SER A 5 27.34 23.94 5.50
CA SER A 5 28.18 22.74 5.59
C SER A 5 27.32 21.50 5.70
N SER A 6 27.26 20.70 4.62
CA SER A 6 26.62 19.40 4.61
C SER A 6 27.55 18.38 5.30
N ARG A 7 27.31 18.08 6.57
CA ARG A 7 27.90 16.90 7.21
C ARG A 7 27.15 15.66 6.73
N VAL A 8 27.75 14.91 5.82
CA VAL A 8 27.36 13.55 5.50
C VAL A 8 27.65 12.69 6.75
N ALA A 9 26.63 12.11 7.33
CA ALA A 9 26.80 11.15 8.43
C ALA A 9 27.51 9.89 7.89
N PRO A 10 28.44 9.28 8.66
CA PRO A 10 29.16 8.09 8.23
C PRO A 10 28.17 6.93 8.04
N SER A 11 28.35 6.19 6.94
CA SER A 11 27.73 4.94 6.58
C SER A 11 27.50 4.05 7.81
N SER A 12 26.24 3.80 8.14
CA SER A 12 25.89 2.81 9.14
C SER A 12 26.33 1.43 8.64
N LYS A 13 27.31 0.83 9.31
CA LYS A 13 27.67 -0.57 9.15
C LYS A 13 26.40 -1.40 9.14
N ALA A 14 26.24 -2.25 8.12
CA ALA A 14 25.18 -3.23 8.05
C ALA A 14 25.08 -3.95 9.40
N ARG A 15 24.01 -3.69 10.15
CA ARG A 15 23.70 -4.47 11.33
C ARG A 15 23.47 -5.90 10.86
N LYS A 16 24.22 -6.86 11.43
CA LYS A 16 23.89 -8.27 11.36
C LYS A 16 22.43 -8.42 11.75
N PRO A 17 21.65 -9.35 11.12
CA PRO A 17 20.30 -9.62 11.58
C PRO A 17 20.38 -9.98 13.06
N ALA A 18 19.92 -9.06 13.91
CA ALA A 18 19.70 -9.35 15.30
C ALA A 18 18.72 -10.50 15.36
N GLU A 19 19.01 -11.55 16.13
CA GLU A 19 18.02 -12.55 16.54
C GLU A 19 16.71 -11.81 16.81
N GLN A 20 15.66 -12.23 16.11
CA GLN A 20 14.32 -11.70 16.27
C GLN A 20 13.83 -12.10 17.68
N GLU A 21 14.26 -11.36 18.69
CA GLU A 21 13.44 -11.23 19.89
C GLU A 21 12.09 -10.71 19.40
N HIS A 22 11.04 -11.49 19.65
CA HIS A 22 9.66 -11.09 19.41
C HIS A 22 9.34 -9.85 20.26
N SER A 23 9.78 -8.70 19.82
CA SER A 23 9.43 -7.43 20.43
C SER A 23 7.96 -7.16 20.08
N HIS A 24 7.07 -7.50 21.00
CA HIS A 24 5.70 -7.03 20.94
C HIS A 24 5.69 -5.51 21.04
N PHE A 25 5.28 -4.83 19.98
CA PHE A 25 4.98 -3.42 20.06
C PHE A 25 3.72 -3.27 20.94
N SER A 26 3.86 -2.59 22.08
CA SER A 26 2.72 -2.25 22.95
C SER A 26 2.32 -0.80 22.71
N ASN A 27 1.02 -0.53 22.73
CA ASN A 27 0.53 0.83 22.73
C ASN A 27 0.72 1.47 24.12
N ASP A 28 1.07 2.76 24.15
CA ASP A 28 1.18 3.51 25.43
C ASP A 28 -0.15 3.62 26.18
N ALA A 29 -1.27 3.53 25.47
CA ALA A 29 -2.60 3.49 26.07
C ALA A 29 -3.23 2.09 25.90
N PRO A 30 -3.97 1.59 26.93
CA PRO A 30 -4.62 0.29 26.85
C PRO A 30 -5.69 0.30 25.75
N VAL A 31 -5.54 -0.59 24.77
CA VAL A 31 -6.55 -0.81 23.73
C VAL A 31 -7.66 -1.68 24.33
N GLN A 32 -8.87 -1.15 24.42
CA GLN A 32 -10.05 -1.94 24.82
C GLN A 32 -10.42 -2.87 23.65
N HIS A 33 -9.97 -4.11 23.72
CA HIS A 33 -10.43 -5.15 22.81
C HIS A 33 -11.90 -5.46 23.11
N GLY A 34 -12.76 -5.33 22.12
CA GLY A 34 -14.16 -5.74 22.23
C GLY A 34 -14.22 -7.24 22.50
N GLY A 35 -14.95 -7.66 23.54
CA GLY A 35 -15.13 -9.09 23.86
C GLY A 35 -15.68 -9.89 22.69
N PHE A 36 -15.51 -11.23 22.73
CA PHE A 36 -15.89 -12.18 21.68
C PHE A 36 -17.31 -11.96 21.12
N GLY A 37 -18.29 -11.64 21.98
CA GLY A 37 -19.66 -11.34 21.53
C GLY A 37 -19.78 -10.09 20.65
N LYS A 38 -18.98 -9.07 20.92
CA LYS A 38 -18.93 -7.85 20.07
C LYS A 38 -18.34 -8.16 18.70
N THR A 39 -17.28 -8.95 18.66
CA THR A 39 -16.64 -9.38 17.40
C THR A 39 -17.58 -10.25 16.57
N LEU A 40 -18.28 -11.21 17.19
CA LEU A 40 -19.24 -12.07 16.51
C LEU A 40 -20.44 -11.25 15.97
N ARG A 41 -20.93 -10.26 16.72
CA ARG A 41 -21.99 -9.36 16.25
C ARG A 41 -21.56 -8.51 15.07
N ILE A 42 -20.33 -7.98 15.08
CA ILE A 42 -19.78 -7.23 13.96
C ILE A 42 -19.69 -8.13 12.72
N PHE A 43 -19.19 -9.35 12.88
CA PHE A 43 -19.07 -10.31 11.79
C PHE A 43 -20.45 -10.71 11.22
N TRP A 44 -21.43 -10.95 12.09
CA TRP A 44 -22.80 -11.23 11.69
C TRP A 44 -23.43 -10.08 10.91
N ASN A 45 -23.29 -8.85 11.40
CA ASN A 45 -23.78 -7.67 10.70
C ASN A 45 -23.08 -7.46 9.35
N MET A 46 -21.79 -7.76 9.26
CA MET A 46 -21.05 -7.67 8.00
C MET A 46 -21.54 -8.69 6.97
N LEU A 47 -21.98 -9.87 7.40
CA LEU A 47 -22.48 -10.92 6.49
C LEU A 47 -23.94 -10.70 6.09
N PHE A 48 -24.81 -10.34 7.04
CA PHE A 48 -26.27 -10.42 6.85
C PHE A 48 -26.98 -9.06 6.87
N ASN A 49 -26.39 -8.05 7.49
CA ASN A 49 -27.00 -6.73 7.68
C ASN A 49 -26.23 -5.61 6.97
N LYS A 50 -25.66 -5.89 5.78
CA LYS A 50 -24.99 -4.84 5.02
C LYS A 50 -25.99 -3.77 4.59
N PRO A 51 -25.77 -2.48 4.94
CA PRO A 51 -26.58 -1.40 4.38
C PRO A 51 -26.48 -1.39 2.86
N ARG A 52 -27.58 -1.09 2.18
CA ARG A 52 -27.60 -1.01 0.70
C ARG A 52 -26.65 0.07 0.15
N SER A 53 -26.27 1.04 0.98
CA SER A 53 -25.33 2.13 0.67
C SER A 53 -23.85 1.78 0.81
N THR A 54 -23.48 0.52 1.09
CA THR A 54 -22.06 0.11 1.25
C THR A 54 -21.28 0.04 -0.05
N GLY A 55 -21.94 0.16 -1.18
CA GLY A 55 -21.30 0.18 -2.50
C GLY A 55 -21.75 1.39 -3.31
N PRO A 56 -20.98 1.80 -4.31
CA PRO A 56 -21.37 2.89 -5.19
C PRO A 56 -22.60 2.50 -6.00
N VAL A 57 -23.50 3.45 -6.19
CA VAL A 57 -24.63 3.29 -7.12
C VAL A 57 -24.12 3.59 -8.52
N GLY A 58 -24.09 2.57 -9.38
CA GLY A 58 -23.63 2.71 -10.76
C GLY A 58 -22.12 2.42 -10.95
N LYS A 59 -21.67 2.58 -12.19
CA LYS A 59 -20.29 2.32 -12.59
C LYS A 59 -19.41 3.51 -12.27
N ILE A 60 -18.34 3.29 -11.50
CA ILE A 60 -17.31 4.30 -11.28
C ILE A 60 -16.55 4.51 -12.59
N LEU A 61 -16.52 5.74 -13.06
CA LEU A 61 -15.72 6.11 -14.22
C LEU A 61 -14.25 6.19 -13.80
N VAL A 62 -13.42 5.40 -14.46
CA VAL A 62 -11.97 5.40 -14.27
C VAL A 62 -11.34 5.89 -15.55
N GLN A 63 -10.53 6.93 -15.46
CA GLN A 63 -9.75 7.39 -16.59
C GLN A 63 -8.52 6.49 -16.76
N PRO A 64 -8.38 5.76 -17.87
CA PRO A 64 -7.21 4.94 -18.12
C PRO A 64 -5.94 5.79 -18.14
N LEU A 65 -4.85 5.21 -17.64
CA LEU A 65 -3.51 5.80 -17.66
C LEU A 65 -2.58 4.93 -18.52
N THR A 66 -1.71 5.56 -19.27
CA THR A 66 -0.65 4.87 -19.99
C THR A 66 0.72 5.15 -19.38
N ARG A 67 1.69 4.30 -19.68
CA ARG A 67 3.08 4.49 -19.25
C ARG A 67 3.64 5.82 -19.78
N GLU A 68 3.34 6.16 -21.03
CA GLU A 68 3.79 7.39 -21.70
C GLU A 68 3.24 8.63 -20.97
N GLN A 69 1.97 8.61 -20.59
CA GLN A 69 1.36 9.70 -19.81
C GLN A 69 2.05 9.88 -18.45
N LEU A 70 2.38 8.79 -17.76
CA LEU A 70 3.11 8.85 -16.50
C LEU A 70 4.51 9.44 -16.70
N LEU A 71 5.25 8.97 -17.74
CA LEU A 71 6.59 9.45 -18.03
C LEU A 71 6.58 10.94 -18.40
N ALA A 72 5.59 11.40 -19.17
CA ALA A 72 5.44 12.79 -19.60
C ALA A 72 4.91 13.73 -18.49
N ALA A 73 4.31 13.19 -17.42
CA ALA A 73 3.77 14.01 -16.34
C ALA A 73 4.86 14.86 -15.66
N PRO A 74 4.54 16.07 -15.21
CA PRO A 74 5.51 16.90 -14.48
C PRO A 74 5.87 16.29 -13.13
N ASP A 75 6.97 16.74 -12.54
CA ASP A 75 7.30 16.42 -11.14
C ASP A 75 6.21 16.91 -10.20
N HIS A 76 6.11 16.27 -9.04
CA HIS A 76 5.07 16.48 -8.03
C HIS A 76 3.67 16.04 -8.49
N SER A 77 3.60 15.19 -9.52
CA SER A 77 2.34 14.56 -9.92
C SER A 77 1.93 13.46 -8.95
N VAL A 78 0.63 13.37 -8.72
CA VAL A 78 -0.01 12.36 -7.86
C VAL A 78 -1.09 11.64 -8.67
N PHE A 79 -1.02 10.32 -8.72
CA PHE A 79 -1.99 9.47 -9.42
C PHE A 79 -2.61 8.50 -8.43
N ARG A 80 -3.92 8.60 -8.21
CA ARG A 80 -4.66 7.61 -7.43
C ARG A 80 -4.96 6.40 -8.30
N LEU A 81 -4.36 5.26 -7.98
CA LEU A 81 -4.54 4.01 -8.75
C LEU A 81 -5.62 3.10 -8.16
N GLY A 82 -5.92 3.25 -6.88
CA GLY A 82 -6.90 2.41 -6.20
C GLY A 82 -7.21 2.90 -4.80
N HIS A 83 -7.64 2.00 -3.93
CA HIS A 83 -8.02 2.26 -2.54
C HIS A 83 -6.96 3.09 -1.80
N SER A 84 -5.87 2.46 -1.41
CA SER A 84 -4.71 3.07 -0.76
C SER A 84 -3.52 3.24 -1.71
N THR A 85 -3.64 2.75 -2.94
CA THR A 85 -2.57 2.76 -3.93
C THR A 85 -2.47 4.12 -4.59
N VAL A 86 -1.36 4.81 -4.34
CA VAL A 86 -1.04 6.11 -4.93
C VAL A 86 0.34 6.03 -5.57
N LEU A 87 0.44 6.48 -6.83
CA LEU A 87 1.70 6.65 -7.52
C LEU A 87 2.09 8.13 -7.47
N LEU A 88 3.31 8.40 -7.07
CA LEU A 88 3.89 9.73 -6.96
C LEU A 88 5.03 9.87 -7.97
N LYS A 89 5.15 11.03 -8.60
CA LYS A 89 6.34 11.40 -9.37
C LYS A 89 7.06 12.54 -8.67
N MET A 90 8.28 12.28 -8.20
CA MET A 90 9.11 13.26 -7.49
C MET A 90 10.57 13.16 -7.95
N ARG A 91 11.16 14.29 -8.30
CA ARG A 91 12.55 14.38 -8.80
C ARG A 91 12.81 13.42 -9.94
N GLY A 92 11.88 13.36 -10.90
CA GLY A 92 11.95 12.47 -12.06
C GLY A 92 11.76 10.98 -11.78
N LYS A 93 11.46 10.58 -10.53
CA LYS A 93 11.36 9.19 -10.10
C LYS A 93 9.95 8.87 -9.62
N PHE A 94 9.56 7.58 -9.74
CA PHE A 94 8.26 7.11 -9.32
C PHE A 94 8.31 6.36 -7.99
N TRP A 95 7.29 6.61 -7.17
CA TRP A 95 7.10 6.02 -5.85
C TRP A 95 5.67 5.51 -5.77
N VAL A 96 5.45 4.34 -5.24
CA VAL A 96 4.09 3.81 -5.06
C VAL A 96 3.85 3.46 -3.60
N THR A 97 2.66 3.83 -3.08
CA THR A 97 2.22 3.42 -1.76
C THR A 97 1.25 2.26 -1.87
N ASP A 98 1.32 1.31 -0.94
CA ASP A 98 0.36 0.23 -0.74
C ASP A 98 -0.17 -0.36 -2.05
N PRO A 99 0.68 -0.99 -2.89
CA PRO A 99 0.30 -1.44 -4.23
C PRO A 99 -0.64 -2.64 -4.17
N VAL A 100 -1.94 -2.39 -4.25
CA VAL A 100 -2.99 -3.41 -4.30
C VAL A 100 -3.62 -3.42 -5.67
N PHE A 101 -3.42 -4.49 -6.42
CA PHE A 101 -3.94 -4.72 -7.77
C PHE A 101 -4.87 -5.93 -7.83
N ALA A 102 -4.91 -6.75 -6.77
CA ALA A 102 -5.82 -7.87 -6.64
C ALA A 102 -7.28 -7.42 -6.72
N GLU A 103 -8.15 -8.29 -7.24
CA GLU A 103 -9.58 -8.01 -7.34
C GLU A 103 -10.28 -7.93 -5.97
N ARG A 104 -9.71 -8.62 -4.97
CA ARG A 104 -10.25 -8.70 -3.60
C ARG A 104 -9.18 -8.43 -2.56
N ALA A 105 -9.56 -7.70 -1.52
CA ALA A 105 -8.75 -7.51 -0.32
C ALA A 105 -8.88 -8.74 0.58
N SER A 106 -8.24 -9.86 0.20
CA SER A 106 -8.38 -11.14 0.88
C SER A 106 -7.24 -12.09 0.46
N PRO A 107 -6.84 -13.03 1.32
CA PRO A 107 -5.95 -14.12 0.94
C PRO A 107 -6.59 -15.08 -0.07
N PHE A 108 -7.93 -15.09 -0.18
CA PHE A 108 -8.70 -15.95 -1.07
C PHE A 108 -9.24 -15.17 -2.26
N SER A 109 -9.05 -15.70 -3.48
CA SER A 109 -9.53 -15.07 -4.71
C SER A 109 -11.07 -15.06 -4.85
N TRP A 110 -11.77 -15.96 -4.15
CA TRP A 110 -13.22 -16.12 -4.19
C TRP A 110 -13.97 -15.43 -3.04
N ALA A 111 -13.30 -15.04 -1.95
CA ALA A 111 -13.92 -14.45 -0.77
C ALA A 111 -13.32 -13.08 -0.43
N GLY A 112 -14.05 -12.29 0.34
CA GLY A 112 -13.63 -10.98 0.83
C GLY A 112 -14.10 -9.80 -0.03
N PRO A 113 -13.84 -8.57 0.42
CA PRO A 113 -14.29 -7.36 -0.25
C PRO A 113 -13.72 -7.26 -1.67
N LYS A 114 -14.60 -7.04 -2.65
CA LYS A 114 -14.22 -6.82 -4.05
C LYS A 114 -14.00 -5.32 -4.29
N ARG A 115 -13.01 -4.99 -5.14
CA ARG A 115 -12.80 -3.59 -5.55
C ARG A 115 -13.99 -3.08 -6.37
N PHE A 116 -14.27 -1.80 -6.26
CA PHE A 116 -15.37 -1.16 -6.97
C PHE A 116 -15.03 -0.81 -8.42
N HIS A 117 -13.76 -0.69 -8.76
CA HIS A 117 -13.28 -0.41 -10.11
C HIS A 117 -11.91 -1.07 -10.35
N GLN A 118 -11.56 -1.29 -11.59
CA GLN A 118 -10.22 -1.76 -11.95
C GLN A 118 -9.20 -0.62 -11.79
N PRO A 119 -7.92 -0.92 -11.51
CA PRO A 119 -6.87 0.09 -11.56
C PRO A 119 -6.81 0.76 -12.94
N PRO A 120 -6.48 2.06 -13.02
CA PRO A 120 -6.38 2.79 -14.28
C PRO A 120 -5.21 2.34 -15.16
N ILE A 121 -4.27 1.60 -14.61
CA ILE A 121 -3.07 1.07 -15.28
C ILE A 121 -2.72 -0.29 -14.68
N SER A 122 -2.14 -1.19 -15.48
CA SER A 122 -1.67 -2.50 -14.98
C SER A 122 -0.31 -2.40 -14.30
N LEU A 123 0.04 -3.42 -13.51
CA LEU A 123 1.37 -3.50 -12.86
C LEU A 123 2.53 -3.50 -13.87
N GLU A 124 2.33 -4.21 -14.98
CA GLU A 124 3.34 -4.34 -16.02
C GLU A 124 3.63 -3.00 -16.70
N ALA A 125 2.59 -2.18 -16.90
CA ALA A 125 2.67 -0.88 -17.53
C ALA A 125 3.24 0.22 -16.62
N LEU A 126 3.33 0.00 -15.30
CA LEU A 126 3.98 0.96 -14.40
C LEU A 126 5.45 1.18 -14.81
N PRO A 127 5.99 2.40 -14.72
CA PRO A 127 7.41 2.67 -14.90
C PRO A 127 8.23 2.02 -13.77
N ASP A 128 9.56 2.07 -13.92
CA ASP A 128 10.46 1.66 -12.85
C ASP A 128 10.27 2.55 -11.63
N LEU A 129 10.31 1.92 -10.45
CA LEU A 129 10.02 2.57 -9.19
C LEU A 129 11.30 2.82 -8.39
N GLU A 130 11.44 4.02 -7.86
CA GLU A 130 12.47 4.29 -6.85
C GLU A 130 12.14 3.55 -5.55
N ALA A 131 10.86 3.59 -5.13
CA ALA A 131 10.45 2.80 -3.97
C ALA A 131 8.98 2.38 -4.01
N VAL A 132 8.72 1.26 -3.34
CA VAL A 132 7.42 0.82 -2.86
C VAL A 132 7.36 1.11 -1.36
N ILE A 133 6.32 1.79 -0.90
CA ILE A 133 6.09 2.13 0.50
C ILE A 133 4.88 1.32 0.99
N LEU A 134 5.08 0.49 1.98
CA LEU A 134 4.03 -0.33 2.60
C LEU A 134 3.69 0.27 3.97
N SER A 135 2.43 0.58 4.21
CA SER A 135 1.98 1.15 5.48
C SER A 135 1.79 0.07 6.56
N HIS A 136 1.15 -1.03 6.21
CA HIS A 136 0.90 -2.17 7.11
C HIS A 136 0.48 -3.42 6.32
N ASN A 137 0.27 -4.53 7.01
CA ASN A 137 0.08 -5.87 6.42
C ASN A 137 -1.39 -6.30 6.22
N HIS A 138 -2.35 -5.38 6.16
CA HIS A 138 -3.71 -5.73 5.79
C HIS A 138 -3.83 -5.99 4.28
N TYR A 139 -4.75 -6.85 3.87
CA TYR A 139 -4.90 -7.29 2.46
C TYR A 139 -5.35 -6.18 1.50
N ASP A 140 -5.91 -5.08 1.99
CA ASP A 140 -6.24 -3.88 1.24
C ASP A 140 -5.09 -2.87 1.14
N HIS A 141 -3.93 -3.19 1.74
CA HIS A 141 -2.70 -2.40 1.70
C HIS A 141 -1.50 -3.22 1.20
N LEU A 142 -1.45 -4.52 1.48
CA LEU A 142 -0.37 -5.42 1.09
C LEU A 142 -0.89 -6.54 0.17
N ASP A 143 -0.70 -6.37 -1.12
CA ASP A 143 -0.93 -7.39 -2.14
C ASP A 143 0.39 -8.10 -2.46
N ARG A 144 0.57 -9.32 -1.92
CA ARG A 144 1.78 -10.11 -2.11
C ARG A 144 2.13 -10.31 -3.58
N ARG A 145 1.12 -10.52 -4.46
CA ARG A 145 1.38 -10.74 -5.90
C ARG A 145 1.91 -9.48 -6.55
N ALA A 146 1.32 -8.32 -6.21
CA ALA A 146 1.78 -7.04 -6.71
C ALA A 146 3.21 -6.74 -6.25
N VAL A 147 3.53 -6.96 -4.96
CA VAL A 147 4.87 -6.74 -4.42
C VAL A 147 5.91 -7.61 -5.12
N VAL A 148 5.62 -8.91 -5.33
CA VAL A 148 6.53 -9.82 -6.03
C VAL A 148 6.76 -9.40 -7.49
N GLN A 149 5.72 -8.99 -8.21
CA GLN A 149 5.86 -8.52 -9.59
C GLN A 149 6.62 -7.19 -9.67
N LEU A 150 6.41 -6.29 -8.72
CA LEU A 150 7.11 -5.00 -8.67
C LEU A 150 8.58 -5.14 -8.27
N ALA A 151 8.99 -6.22 -7.63
CA ALA A 151 10.37 -6.42 -7.17
C ALA A 151 11.39 -6.30 -8.30
N ALA A 152 11.05 -6.77 -9.52
CA ALA A 152 11.94 -6.72 -10.68
C ALA A 152 12.24 -5.30 -11.18
N LYS A 153 11.41 -4.30 -10.82
CA LYS A 153 11.52 -2.90 -11.28
C LYS A 153 11.47 -1.87 -10.15
N THR A 154 11.72 -2.29 -8.92
CA THR A 154 11.73 -1.45 -7.72
C THR A 154 13.10 -1.46 -7.08
N ARG A 155 13.64 -0.27 -6.81
CA ARG A 155 14.96 -0.13 -6.18
C ARG A 155 14.91 -0.36 -4.67
N TYR A 156 13.88 0.16 -3.99
CA TYR A 156 13.73 0.06 -2.54
C TYR A 156 12.34 -0.36 -2.13
N PHE A 157 12.26 -1.16 -1.06
CA PHE A 157 11.02 -1.42 -0.34
C PHE A 157 11.12 -0.81 1.06
N LEU A 158 10.15 0.03 1.41
CA LEU A 158 10.04 0.68 2.70
C LEU A 158 8.82 0.12 3.41
N ALA A 159 9.01 -0.54 4.53
CA ALA A 159 7.95 -1.16 5.30
C ALA A 159 8.20 -0.99 6.81
N PRO A 160 7.16 -1.02 7.66
CA PRO A 160 7.33 -1.11 9.10
C PRO A 160 8.07 -2.38 9.51
N LEU A 161 8.69 -2.36 10.67
CA LEU A 161 9.34 -3.53 11.25
C LEU A 161 8.33 -4.69 11.39
N GLY A 162 8.73 -5.88 10.98
CA GLY A 162 7.89 -7.09 11.03
C GLY A 162 6.92 -7.27 9.87
N VAL A 163 6.95 -6.41 8.85
CA VAL A 163 6.14 -6.56 7.61
C VAL A 163 6.95 -7.20 6.48
N GLY A 164 8.28 -7.18 6.55
CA GLY A 164 9.20 -7.75 5.54
C GLY A 164 9.56 -9.20 5.80
#